data_dec65059104e00aa4165e64e189806ff
#
_entry.id   dec65059104e00aa4165e64e189806ff
#
_cell.length_a   1.000
_cell.length_b   1.000
_cell.length_c   1.000
_cell.angle_alpha   90.00
_cell.angle_beta   90.00
_cell.angle_gamma   90.00
#
_symmetry.space_group_name_H-M   'P 1'
#
loop_
_entity.id
_entity.type
_entity.pdbx_description
1 polymer ?
#
loop_
_entity_poly.entity_id
_entity_poly.type
_entity_poly.pdbx_seq_one_letter_code
_entity_poly.pdbx_strand_id
1 'polypeptide(L)'
;MSHHPVRFGIISALHEEQAGLVEQLRGGTTITLGMRDYVSGKLGGHDCVFVLSRIGKVAAAATVATLIERFGVTHILFTGVAGAGDAGISVGDIVIADTLVQHDMDASPLFPRFEVPLLGLQHFASDRHLTDRLDAAAKAFLAADLENVVDAADRAAFRLAQPRIHRGLIASGDEFIDDSLRLERLKADFPELLAVEMEGAAVAQVCFEFGIPFAVIRTISDNANEDSPVDFMRFIERVAARYAFGIVKRFFDGPAAREPATGNRAD
;
A
#
# COMPACT_ATOMS: atom_id res chain seq x y z
N MET A 1 24.80 -19.83 1.12
CA MET A 1 23.57 -19.08 1.40
C MET A 1 22.49 -19.65 0.52
N SER A 2 21.44 -20.25 1.09
CA SER A 2 20.33 -20.81 0.32
C SER A 2 19.56 -19.65 -0.33
N HIS A 3 19.60 -19.55 -1.67
CA HIS A 3 18.73 -18.66 -2.41
C HIS A 3 17.28 -19.11 -2.19
N HIS A 4 16.57 -18.42 -1.32
CA HIS A 4 15.12 -18.58 -1.28
C HIS A 4 14.53 -17.96 -2.57
N PRO A 5 13.68 -18.69 -3.30
CA PRO A 5 13.07 -18.12 -4.50
C PRO A 5 12.26 -16.88 -4.12
N VAL A 6 12.25 -15.88 -5.01
CA VAL A 6 11.49 -14.65 -4.81
C VAL A 6 10.00 -14.99 -4.72
N ARG A 7 9.37 -14.59 -3.62
CA ARG A 7 7.96 -14.77 -3.35
C ARG A 7 7.34 -13.48 -2.84
N PHE A 8 6.29 -13.02 -3.50
CA PHE A 8 5.61 -11.77 -3.14
C PHE A 8 4.43 -12.02 -2.23
N GLY A 9 4.35 -11.26 -1.11
CA GLY A 9 3.13 -11.07 -0.36
C GLY A 9 2.40 -9.84 -0.89
N ILE A 10 1.15 -10.01 -1.33
CA ILE A 10 0.33 -8.93 -1.84
C ILE A 10 -0.82 -8.73 -0.88
N ILE A 11 -0.88 -7.54 -0.29
CA ILE A 11 -1.80 -7.20 0.78
C ILE A 11 -2.77 -6.13 0.31
N SER A 12 -4.03 -6.26 0.69
CA SER A 12 -5.06 -5.22 0.66
C SER A 12 -5.81 -5.20 1.99
N ALA A 13 -6.43 -4.09 2.36
CA ALA A 13 -7.19 -4.00 3.61
C ALA A 13 -8.63 -4.48 3.46
N LEU A 14 -9.23 -4.27 2.29
CA LEU A 14 -10.64 -4.54 1.98
C LEU A 14 -10.81 -5.49 0.78
N HIS A 15 -11.97 -6.17 0.73
CA HIS A 15 -12.32 -7.08 -0.37
C HIS A 15 -12.40 -6.37 -1.71
N GLU A 16 -12.95 -5.18 -1.71
CA GLU A 16 -13.14 -4.35 -2.90
C GLU A 16 -11.80 -3.95 -3.52
N GLU A 17 -10.76 -3.81 -2.72
CA GLU A 17 -9.40 -3.49 -3.21
C GLU A 17 -8.70 -4.69 -3.86
N GLN A 18 -9.17 -5.91 -3.61
CA GLN A 18 -8.54 -7.16 -4.09
C GLN A 18 -9.35 -7.85 -5.18
N ALA A 19 -10.57 -7.38 -5.45
CA ALA A 19 -11.48 -8.01 -6.41
C ALA A 19 -10.83 -8.11 -7.81
N GLY A 20 -10.87 -9.30 -8.39
CA GLY A 20 -10.26 -9.61 -9.68
C GLY A 20 -8.79 -10.04 -9.63
N LEU A 21 -8.04 -9.71 -8.57
CA LEU A 21 -6.62 -10.10 -8.45
C LEU A 21 -6.45 -11.57 -8.08
N VAL A 22 -7.24 -12.08 -7.14
CA VAL A 22 -7.16 -13.47 -6.66
C VAL A 22 -7.55 -14.44 -7.77
N GLU A 23 -8.52 -14.09 -8.60
CA GLU A 23 -9.01 -14.91 -9.73
C GLU A 23 -7.95 -15.07 -10.84
N GLN A 24 -6.95 -14.19 -10.90
CA GLN A 24 -5.83 -14.30 -11.85
C GLN A 24 -4.72 -15.26 -11.39
N LEU A 25 -4.76 -15.71 -10.14
CA LEU A 25 -3.76 -16.65 -9.64
C LEU A 25 -3.91 -18.02 -10.30
N ARG A 26 -2.84 -18.50 -10.93
CA ARG A 26 -2.76 -19.86 -11.47
C ARG A 26 -2.28 -20.82 -10.39
N GLY A 27 -2.95 -21.97 -10.27
CA GLY A 27 -2.59 -23.01 -9.32
C GLY A 27 -2.84 -22.64 -7.87
N GLY A 28 -3.87 -21.82 -7.62
CA GLY A 28 -4.16 -21.25 -6.32
C GLY A 28 -4.48 -22.31 -5.25
N THR A 29 -3.90 -22.16 -4.06
CA THR A 29 -4.26 -22.91 -2.84
C THR A 29 -4.56 -21.93 -1.73
N THR A 30 -5.62 -22.17 -0.97
CA THR A 30 -6.03 -21.30 0.14
C THR A 30 -5.72 -21.96 1.48
N ILE A 31 -5.12 -21.22 2.39
CA ILE A 31 -4.92 -21.62 3.78
C ILE A 31 -5.52 -20.53 4.68
N THR A 32 -6.44 -20.89 5.55
CA THR A 32 -7.04 -19.96 6.53
C THR A 32 -6.23 -19.98 7.83
N LEU A 33 -5.69 -18.82 8.20
CA LEU A 33 -4.97 -18.62 9.47
C LEU A 33 -5.38 -17.27 10.09
N GLY A 34 -5.61 -17.26 11.40
CA GLY A 34 -5.98 -16.03 12.11
C GLY A 34 -7.20 -15.33 11.50
N MET A 35 -8.18 -16.12 11.03
CA MET A 35 -9.40 -15.68 10.36
C MET A 35 -9.14 -14.92 9.05
N ARG A 36 -8.01 -15.18 8.36
CA ARG A 36 -7.64 -14.62 7.04
C ARG A 36 -7.36 -15.76 6.08
N ASP A 37 -7.78 -15.58 4.84
CA ASP A 37 -7.49 -16.51 3.76
C ASP A 37 -6.23 -16.04 3.02
N TYR A 38 -5.20 -16.88 3.07
CA TYR A 38 -3.95 -16.69 2.34
C TYR A 38 -4.02 -17.53 1.07
N VAL A 39 -4.12 -16.86 -0.06
CA VAL A 39 -4.24 -17.51 -1.38
C VAL A 39 -2.88 -17.51 -2.06
N SER A 40 -2.24 -18.67 -2.10
CA SER A 40 -0.95 -18.87 -2.77
C SER A 40 -1.16 -19.25 -4.23
N GLY A 41 -0.35 -18.73 -5.15
CA GLY A 41 -0.42 -19.06 -6.58
C GLY A 41 0.64 -18.31 -7.37
N LYS A 42 0.47 -18.30 -8.71
CA LYS A 42 1.38 -17.55 -9.62
C LYS A 42 0.63 -16.43 -10.32
N LEU A 43 1.22 -15.23 -10.31
CA LEU A 43 0.78 -14.07 -11.07
C LEU A 43 1.94 -13.59 -11.96
N GLY A 44 1.72 -13.49 -13.28
CA GLY A 44 2.79 -13.11 -14.22
C GLY A 44 4.02 -14.02 -14.19
N GLY A 45 3.87 -15.29 -13.74
CA GLY A 45 4.98 -16.24 -13.56
C GLY A 45 5.67 -16.17 -12.18
N HIS A 46 5.40 -15.17 -11.36
CA HIS A 46 5.97 -14.99 -10.02
C HIS A 46 5.14 -15.72 -8.95
N ASP A 47 5.81 -16.30 -7.97
CA ASP A 47 5.15 -16.89 -6.80
C ASP A 47 4.59 -15.77 -5.91
N CYS A 48 3.28 -15.83 -5.64
CA CYS A 48 2.56 -14.81 -4.87
C CYS A 48 1.70 -15.44 -3.78
N VAL A 49 1.49 -14.70 -2.71
CA VAL A 49 0.49 -14.96 -1.67
C VAL A 49 -0.36 -13.71 -1.51
N PHE A 50 -1.63 -13.80 -1.82
CA PHE A 50 -2.60 -12.73 -1.61
C PHE A 50 -3.29 -12.90 -0.27
N VAL A 51 -3.56 -11.79 0.43
CA VAL A 51 -4.30 -11.80 1.69
C VAL A 51 -4.95 -10.46 1.98
N LEU A 52 -6.12 -10.48 2.62
CA LEU A 52 -6.74 -9.30 3.20
C LEU A 52 -6.26 -9.11 4.63
N SER A 53 -5.60 -7.98 4.92
CA SER A 53 -5.14 -7.67 6.27
C SER A 53 -6.28 -7.36 7.23
N ARG A 54 -7.38 -6.82 6.72
CA ARG A 54 -8.36 -6.04 7.46
C ARG A 54 -7.80 -4.68 7.88
N ILE A 55 -8.66 -3.83 8.43
CA ILE A 55 -8.35 -2.46 8.78
C ILE A 55 -7.55 -2.38 10.08
N GLY A 56 -6.59 -1.46 10.11
CA GLY A 56 -5.84 -1.06 11.28
C GLY A 56 -4.47 -1.70 11.44
N LYS A 57 -3.61 -1.03 12.20
CA LYS A 57 -2.18 -1.34 12.35
C LYS A 57 -1.92 -2.74 12.89
N VAL A 58 -2.66 -3.18 13.91
CA VAL A 58 -2.51 -4.52 14.50
C VAL A 58 -2.86 -5.61 13.49
N ALA A 59 -3.94 -5.41 12.72
CA ALA A 59 -4.38 -6.34 11.70
C ALA A 59 -3.32 -6.48 10.59
N ALA A 60 -2.79 -5.36 10.13
CA ALA A 60 -1.73 -5.31 9.12
C ALA A 60 -0.43 -5.97 9.60
N ALA A 61 0.05 -5.63 10.80
CA ALA A 61 1.25 -6.19 11.39
C ALA A 61 1.17 -7.73 11.54
N ALA A 62 0.05 -8.24 12.09
CA ALA A 62 -0.17 -9.69 12.21
C ALA A 62 -0.16 -10.41 10.85
N THR A 63 -0.71 -9.76 9.82
CA THR A 63 -0.76 -10.30 8.46
C THR A 63 0.62 -10.40 7.85
N VAL A 64 1.43 -9.33 7.93
CA VAL A 64 2.80 -9.30 7.39
C VAL A 64 3.69 -10.32 8.08
N ALA A 65 3.67 -10.36 9.41
CA ALA A 65 4.45 -11.36 10.16
C ALA A 65 4.07 -12.80 9.76
N THR A 66 2.77 -13.08 9.56
CA THR A 66 2.31 -14.38 9.09
C THR A 66 2.78 -14.69 7.67
N LEU A 67 2.75 -13.72 6.75
CA LEU A 67 3.26 -13.88 5.38
C LEU A 67 4.75 -14.25 5.38
N ILE A 68 5.54 -13.58 6.18
CA ILE A 68 6.99 -13.83 6.28
C ILE A 68 7.25 -15.20 6.90
N GLU A 69 6.74 -15.46 8.10
CA GLU A 69 7.07 -16.62 8.90
C GLU A 69 6.43 -17.93 8.40
N ARG A 70 5.19 -17.87 7.91
CA ARG A 70 4.45 -19.08 7.52
C ARG A 70 4.46 -19.36 6.03
N PHE A 71 4.58 -18.32 5.20
CA PHE A 71 4.52 -18.47 3.74
C PHE A 71 5.86 -18.21 3.07
N GLY A 72 6.91 -17.82 3.81
CA GLY A 72 8.25 -17.57 3.28
C GLY A 72 8.28 -16.46 2.24
N VAL A 73 7.46 -15.43 2.46
CA VAL A 73 7.41 -14.26 1.60
C VAL A 73 8.71 -13.47 1.74
N THR A 74 9.29 -13.05 0.62
CA THR A 74 10.57 -12.32 0.54
C THR A 74 10.40 -10.86 0.14
N HIS A 75 9.23 -10.47 -0.34
CA HIS A 75 8.89 -9.12 -0.78
C HIS A 75 7.43 -8.83 -0.43
N ILE A 76 7.15 -7.62 0.02
CA ILE A 76 5.77 -7.18 0.31
C ILE A 76 5.36 -6.07 -0.65
N LEU A 77 4.18 -6.22 -1.24
CA LEU A 77 3.48 -5.20 -1.99
C LEU A 77 2.14 -4.93 -1.32
N PHE A 78 1.92 -3.69 -0.88
CA PHE A 78 0.68 -3.31 -0.23
C PHE A 78 -0.06 -2.28 -1.07
N THR A 79 -1.24 -2.66 -1.55
CA THR A 79 -2.14 -1.81 -2.37
C THR A 79 -3.41 -1.49 -1.61
N GLY A 80 -4.02 -0.35 -1.90
CA GLY A 80 -5.25 0.09 -1.28
C GLY A 80 -5.58 1.54 -1.59
N VAL A 81 -6.48 2.10 -0.80
CA VAL A 81 -6.89 3.50 -0.92
C VAL A 81 -6.41 4.34 0.25
N ALA A 82 -6.48 5.66 0.12
CA ALA A 82 -6.14 6.63 1.16
C ALA A 82 -6.88 7.94 0.96
N GLY A 83 -7.01 8.71 2.03
CA GLY A 83 -7.42 10.12 1.97
C GLY A 83 -6.26 11.00 1.53
N ALA A 84 -6.56 12.10 0.81
CA ALA A 84 -5.56 13.08 0.40
C ALA A 84 -4.98 13.80 1.62
N GLY A 85 -3.66 13.79 1.76
CA GLY A 85 -2.92 14.50 2.81
C GLY A 85 -2.50 15.92 2.42
N ASP A 86 -2.69 16.32 1.17
CA ASP A 86 -2.29 17.63 0.63
C ASP A 86 -3.35 18.15 -0.35
N ALA A 87 -3.62 19.46 -0.32
CA ALA A 87 -4.59 20.11 -1.20
C ALA A 87 -4.25 20.03 -2.70
N GLY A 88 -3.00 19.74 -3.04
CA GLY A 88 -2.54 19.51 -4.42
C GLY A 88 -2.85 18.11 -4.96
N ILE A 89 -3.40 17.23 -4.14
CA ILE A 89 -3.72 15.83 -4.47
C ILE A 89 -5.24 15.68 -4.61
N SER A 90 -5.68 14.96 -5.61
CA SER A 90 -7.10 14.81 -5.96
C SER A 90 -7.54 13.35 -5.93
N VAL A 91 -8.84 13.12 -5.76
CA VAL A 91 -9.45 11.79 -5.90
C VAL A 91 -9.05 11.16 -7.24
N GLY A 92 -8.62 9.90 -7.20
CA GLY A 92 -8.09 9.17 -8.35
C GLY A 92 -6.59 9.33 -8.58
N ASP A 93 -5.92 10.31 -7.95
CA ASP A 93 -4.46 10.38 -7.95
C ASP A 93 -3.86 9.15 -7.25
N ILE A 94 -2.64 8.81 -7.60
CA ILE A 94 -1.91 7.68 -7.03
C ILE A 94 -0.75 8.22 -6.18
N VAL A 95 -0.63 7.73 -4.95
CA VAL A 95 0.52 8.02 -4.07
C VAL A 95 1.31 6.73 -3.84
N ILE A 96 2.60 6.76 -4.17
CA ILE A 96 3.56 5.70 -3.88
C ILE A 96 4.42 6.18 -2.71
N ALA A 97 4.47 5.38 -1.63
CA ALA A 97 5.24 5.75 -0.47
C ALA A 97 6.74 5.66 -0.74
N ASP A 98 7.47 6.76 -0.60
CA ASP A 98 8.92 6.73 -0.41
C ASP A 98 9.26 6.45 1.05
N THR A 99 8.44 6.98 1.97
CA THR A 99 8.53 6.74 3.41
C THR A 99 7.14 6.66 4.05
N LEU A 100 7.06 5.98 5.19
CA LEU A 100 5.85 5.89 6.01
C LEU A 100 6.13 6.26 7.46
N VAL A 101 5.11 6.82 8.14
CA VAL A 101 5.16 7.22 9.54
C VAL A 101 3.87 6.82 10.26
N GLN A 102 3.96 6.45 11.55
CA GLN A 102 2.79 6.28 12.40
C GLN A 102 2.43 7.63 13.04
N HIS A 103 1.41 8.31 12.54
CA HIS A 103 1.05 9.65 13.02
C HIS A 103 0.41 9.70 14.41
N ASP A 104 -0.04 8.55 14.91
CA ASP A 104 -0.66 8.37 16.22
C ASP A 104 0.29 7.72 17.26
N MET A 105 1.58 7.51 16.91
CA MET A 105 2.57 7.00 17.83
C MET A 105 3.04 8.13 18.76
N ASP A 106 2.74 8.00 20.04
CA ASP A 106 3.18 8.95 21.06
C ASP A 106 3.53 8.22 22.37
N ALA A 107 4.80 8.09 22.63
CA ALA A 107 5.34 7.54 23.87
C ALA A 107 6.06 8.61 24.72
N SER A 108 5.73 9.89 24.49
CA SER A 108 6.31 11.00 25.26
C SER A 108 5.84 10.99 26.74
N PRO A 109 6.64 11.46 27.68
CA PRO A 109 7.96 12.08 27.48
C PRO A 109 9.13 11.09 27.45
N LEU A 110 8.87 9.76 27.42
CA LEU A 110 9.93 8.73 27.50
C LEU A 110 10.72 8.63 26.18
N PHE A 111 10.03 8.82 25.07
CA PHE A 111 10.61 8.83 23.72
C PHE A 111 10.07 10.03 22.95
N PRO A 112 10.77 10.49 21.91
CA PRO A 112 10.24 11.52 21.01
C PRO A 112 8.90 11.10 20.39
N ARG A 113 8.00 12.08 20.19
CA ARG A 113 6.74 11.84 19.51
C ARG A 113 6.99 11.30 18.10
N PHE A 114 6.17 10.35 17.65
CA PHE A 114 6.25 9.61 16.39
C PHE A 114 7.42 8.61 16.28
N GLU A 115 8.36 8.62 17.21
CA GLU A 115 9.41 7.59 17.23
C GLU A 115 8.85 6.27 17.73
N VAL A 116 9.11 5.18 17.00
CA VAL A 116 8.83 3.84 17.49
C VAL A 116 9.83 3.52 18.61
N PRO A 117 9.38 3.36 19.87
CA PRO A 117 10.26 3.12 21.00
C PRO A 117 11.21 1.95 20.77
N LEU A 118 12.47 2.14 21.16
CA LEU A 118 13.56 1.16 21.04
C LEU A 118 14.05 0.87 19.62
N LEU A 119 13.35 1.31 18.57
CA LEU A 119 13.87 1.29 17.20
C LEU A 119 14.63 2.58 16.84
N GLY A 120 14.32 3.69 17.51
CA GLY A 120 14.93 5.00 17.22
C GLY A 120 14.54 5.56 15.85
N LEU A 121 13.41 5.11 15.27
CA LEU A 121 12.94 5.48 13.95
C LEU A 121 11.54 6.06 14.01
N GLN A 122 11.33 7.15 13.26
CA GLN A 122 10.01 7.72 12.99
C GLN A 122 9.51 7.32 11.60
N HIS A 123 10.40 7.26 10.62
CA HIS A 123 10.08 7.03 9.22
C HIS A 123 10.67 5.70 8.75
N PHE A 124 9.88 4.92 8.04
CA PHE A 124 10.27 3.66 7.42
C PHE A 124 10.35 3.84 5.91
N ALA A 125 11.55 3.72 5.34
CA ALA A 125 11.78 3.87 3.91
C ALA A 125 11.31 2.63 3.13
N SER A 126 10.56 2.84 2.06
CA SER A 126 10.20 1.79 1.10
C SER A 126 11.42 1.35 0.28
N ASP A 127 11.38 0.13 -0.26
CA ASP A 127 12.40 -0.35 -1.18
C ASP A 127 12.34 0.43 -2.52
N ARG A 128 13.46 1.07 -2.87
CA ARG A 128 13.53 1.94 -4.05
C ARG A 128 13.25 1.18 -5.36
N HIS A 129 13.73 -0.05 -5.49
CA HIS A 129 13.53 -0.82 -6.71
C HIS A 129 12.06 -1.20 -6.89
N LEU A 130 11.39 -1.60 -5.81
CA LEU A 130 9.96 -1.89 -5.83
C LEU A 130 9.12 -0.64 -6.11
N THR A 131 9.46 0.51 -5.50
CA THR A 131 8.75 1.78 -5.75
C THR A 131 8.93 2.28 -7.18
N ASP A 132 10.13 2.16 -7.75
CA ASP A 132 10.38 2.53 -9.16
C ASP A 132 9.59 1.63 -10.13
N ARG A 133 9.46 0.33 -9.83
CA ARG A 133 8.61 -0.58 -10.61
C ARG A 133 7.13 -0.27 -10.47
N LEU A 134 6.67 0.09 -9.27
CA LEU A 134 5.28 0.54 -9.05
C LEU A 134 4.97 1.82 -9.83
N ASP A 135 5.89 2.79 -9.81
CA ASP A 135 5.75 4.03 -10.57
C ASP A 135 5.61 3.76 -12.07
N ALA A 136 6.45 2.88 -12.64
CA ALA A 136 6.35 2.48 -14.03
C ALA A 136 5.04 1.75 -14.34
N ALA A 137 4.59 0.87 -13.46
CA ALA A 137 3.32 0.15 -13.59
C ALA A 137 2.10 1.09 -13.52
N ALA A 138 2.11 2.03 -12.57
CA ALA A 138 1.06 3.03 -12.42
C ALA A 138 0.99 3.97 -13.64
N LYS A 139 2.13 4.43 -14.16
CA LYS A 139 2.19 5.23 -15.40
C LYS A 139 1.60 4.47 -16.60
N ALA A 140 1.98 3.20 -16.76
CA ALA A 140 1.46 2.37 -17.84
C ALA A 140 -0.05 2.12 -17.71
N PHE A 141 -0.55 1.91 -16.48
CA PHE A 141 -1.97 1.76 -16.20
C PHE A 141 -2.76 3.03 -16.56
N LEU A 142 -2.33 4.20 -16.06
CA LEU A 142 -3.00 5.46 -16.34
C LEU A 142 -3.01 5.79 -17.84
N ALA A 143 -1.92 5.48 -18.54
CA ALA A 143 -1.79 5.80 -19.97
C ALA A 143 -2.59 4.89 -20.90
N ALA A 144 -2.81 3.62 -20.54
CA ALA A 144 -3.32 2.62 -21.47
C ALA A 144 -4.59 1.87 -21.00
N ASP A 145 -4.80 1.76 -19.70
CA ASP A 145 -5.83 0.87 -19.16
C ASP A 145 -7.01 1.61 -18.52
N LEU A 146 -6.78 2.75 -17.87
CA LEU A 146 -7.77 3.47 -17.07
C LEU A 146 -9.10 3.68 -17.81
N GLU A 147 -9.03 4.17 -19.05
CA GLU A 147 -10.22 4.44 -19.86
C GLU A 147 -11.00 3.18 -20.25
N ASN A 148 -10.33 2.02 -20.27
CA ASN A 148 -10.92 0.75 -20.65
C ASN A 148 -11.53 0.00 -19.45
N VAL A 149 -11.01 0.23 -18.24
CA VAL A 149 -11.41 -0.53 -17.04
C VAL A 149 -12.33 0.25 -16.11
N VAL A 150 -12.29 1.59 -16.13
CA VAL A 150 -13.23 2.45 -15.41
C VAL A 150 -14.20 3.07 -16.41
N ASP A 151 -15.48 2.87 -16.22
CA ASP A 151 -16.48 3.37 -17.17
C ASP A 151 -16.55 4.91 -17.21
N ALA A 152 -17.10 5.46 -18.29
CA ALA A 152 -17.12 6.90 -18.51
C ALA A 152 -17.95 7.66 -17.44
N ALA A 153 -18.99 7.04 -16.90
CA ALA A 153 -19.84 7.66 -15.87
C ALA A 153 -19.07 7.78 -14.55
N ASP A 154 -18.35 6.73 -14.15
CA ASP A 154 -17.50 6.75 -12.95
C ASP A 154 -16.32 7.71 -13.12
N ARG A 155 -15.66 7.72 -14.31
CA ARG A 155 -14.60 8.71 -14.59
C ARG A 155 -15.10 10.15 -14.48
N ALA A 156 -16.30 10.44 -14.97
CA ALA A 156 -16.91 11.75 -14.86
C ALA A 156 -17.30 12.08 -13.41
N ALA A 157 -17.91 11.13 -12.69
CA ALA A 157 -18.35 11.30 -11.31
C ALA A 157 -17.20 11.59 -10.34
N PHE A 158 -16.06 10.91 -10.50
CA PHE A 158 -14.86 11.07 -9.68
C PHE A 158 -13.81 12.01 -10.31
N ARG A 159 -14.13 12.67 -11.45
CA ARG A 159 -13.24 13.61 -12.15
C ARG A 159 -11.88 13.01 -12.54
N LEU A 160 -11.86 11.74 -12.94
CA LEU A 160 -10.64 10.99 -13.30
C LEU A 160 -10.13 11.32 -14.72
N ALA A 161 -10.16 12.59 -15.11
CA ALA A 161 -9.73 12.98 -16.47
C ALA A 161 -8.20 12.94 -16.63
N GLN A 162 -7.46 13.30 -15.59
CA GLN A 162 -5.99 13.37 -15.60
C GLN A 162 -5.42 13.00 -14.21
N PRO A 163 -5.59 11.77 -13.73
CA PRO A 163 -4.99 11.36 -12.47
C PRO A 163 -3.46 11.43 -12.55
N ARG A 164 -2.83 11.87 -11.45
CA ARG A 164 -1.38 12.04 -11.35
C ARG A 164 -0.78 11.01 -10.42
N ILE A 165 0.52 10.83 -10.54
CA ILE A 165 1.29 9.97 -9.63
C ILE A 165 2.19 10.87 -8.81
N HIS A 166 2.15 10.67 -7.50
CA HIS A 166 2.96 11.37 -6.51
C HIS A 166 3.83 10.36 -5.76
N ARG A 167 4.99 10.79 -5.29
CA ARG A 167 5.86 9.99 -4.43
C ARG A 167 6.24 10.80 -3.19
N GLY A 168 6.19 10.17 -2.02
CA GLY A 168 6.56 10.82 -0.76
C GLY A 168 6.01 10.16 0.48
N LEU A 169 5.63 10.96 1.48
CA LEU A 169 5.21 10.50 2.78
C LEU A 169 3.73 10.06 2.80
N ILE A 170 3.50 8.84 3.29
CA ILE A 170 2.17 8.35 3.71
C ILE A 170 2.17 8.21 5.24
N ALA A 171 1.14 8.74 5.90
CA ALA A 171 0.97 8.61 7.33
C ALA A 171 -0.14 7.61 7.67
N SER A 172 0.12 6.73 8.64
CA SER A 172 -0.83 5.71 9.10
C SER A 172 -1.19 5.91 10.57
N GLY A 173 -2.46 5.65 10.91
CA GLY A 173 -2.94 5.62 12.30
C GLY A 173 -4.21 4.81 12.44
N ASP A 174 -4.52 4.34 13.65
CA ASP A 174 -5.78 3.59 13.92
C ASP A 174 -6.98 4.54 14.04
N GLU A 175 -7.07 5.51 13.10
CA GLU A 175 -8.06 6.56 13.07
C GLU A 175 -8.37 6.95 11.62
N PHE A 176 -9.66 6.93 11.26
CA PHE A 176 -10.12 7.45 9.98
C PHE A 176 -10.15 8.99 10.03
N ILE A 177 -9.38 9.65 9.17
CA ILE A 177 -9.30 11.12 9.12
C ILE A 177 -10.41 11.66 8.22
N ASP A 178 -11.46 12.21 8.85
CA ASP A 178 -12.64 12.77 8.19
C ASP A 178 -12.93 14.22 8.63
N ASP A 179 -11.93 14.90 9.16
CA ASP A 179 -12.03 16.23 9.75
C ASP A 179 -10.88 17.11 9.25
N SER A 180 -11.21 18.21 8.61
CA SER A 180 -10.24 19.17 8.04
C SER A 180 -9.28 19.71 9.09
N LEU A 181 -9.71 19.96 10.34
CA LEU A 181 -8.84 20.46 11.41
C LEU A 181 -7.82 19.40 11.86
N ARG A 182 -8.19 18.09 11.80
CA ARG A 182 -7.26 16.99 12.08
C ARG A 182 -6.22 16.89 10.99
N LEU A 183 -6.63 17.00 9.73
CA LEU A 183 -5.70 17.02 8.60
C LEU A 183 -4.73 18.20 8.69
N GLU A 184 -5.21 19.41 9.04
CA GLU A 184 -4.35 20.57 9.25
C GLU A 184 -3.28 20.33 10.34
N ARG A 185 -3.65 19.68 11.44
CA ARG A 185 -2.70 19.30 12.51
C ARG A 185 -1.65 18.31 12.02
N LEU A 186 -2.09 17.28 11.25
CA LEU A 186 -1.16 16.35 10.64
C LEU A 186 -0.21 17.02 9.66
N LYS A 187 -0.69 17.98 8.87
CA LYS A 187 0.15 18.79 7.96
C LYS A 187 1.12 19.70 8.72
N ALA A 188 0.75 20.17 9.89
CA ALA A 188 1.68 20.95 10.74
C ALA A 188 2.80 20.07 11.30
N ASP A 189 2.48 18.82 11.69
CA ASP A 189 3.47 17.83 12.16
C ASP A 189 4.31 17.26 10.99
N PHE A 190 3.70 17.07 9.80
CA PHE A 190 4.31 16.49 8.60
C PHE A 190 4.02 17.34 7.35
N PRO A 191 4.78 18.43 7.10
CA PRO A 191 4.54 19.32 5.95
C PRO A 191 4.59 18.64 4.59
N GLU A 192 5.36 17.55 4.46
CA GLU A 192 5.51 16.72 3.25
C GLU A 192 4.44 15.62 3.09
N LEU A 193 3.45 15.54 3.98
CA LEU A 193 2.39 14.54 3.95
C LEU A 193 1.61 14.59 2.64
N LEU A 194 1.50 13.42 1.97
CA LEU A 194 0.76 13.26 0.71
C LEU A 194 -0.55 12.47 0.88
N ALA A 195 -0.57 11.48 1.78
CA ALA A 195 -1.76 10.66 1.98
C ALA A 195 -1.85 10.16 3.43
N VAL A 196 -3.09 9.88 3.88
CA VAL A 196 -3.41 9.31 5.19
C VAL A 196 -4.21 8.02 5.03
N GLU A 197 -3.86 6.99 5.80
CA GLU A 197 -4.54 5.69 5.80
C GLU A 197 -4.30 4.97 7.15
N MET A 198 -4.59 3.67 7.27
CA MET A 198 -4.64 3.05 8.59
C MET A 198 -3.68 1.87 8.80
N GLU A 199 -2.81 1.48 7.83
CA GLU A 199 -2.05 0.22 7.89
C GLU A 199 -0.59 0.33 7.45
N GLY A 200 -0.29 1.14 6.44
CA GLY A 200 0.97 1.10 5.69
C GLY A 200 2.22 1.22 6.55
N ALA A 201 2.21 2.11 7.56
CA ALA A 201 3.37 2.26 8.45
C ALA A 201 3.58 1.04 9.36
N ALA A 202 2.52 0.31 9.73
CA ALA A 202 2.66 -0.94 10.47
C ALA A 202 3.24 -2.06 9.60
N VAL A 203 2.82 -2.14 8.32
CA VAL A 203 3.47 -3.02 7.33
C VAL A 203 4.95 -2.68 7.20
N ALA A 204 5.27 -1.40 7.05
CA ALA A 204 6.63 -0.92 6.88
C ALA A 204 7.51 -1.23 8.09
N GLN A 205 7.01 -1.03 9.32
CA GLN A 205 7.73 -1.36 10.54
C GLN A 205 8.06 -2.86 10.60
N VAL A 206 7.08 -3.75 10.39
CA VAL A 206 7.31 -5.20 10.43
C VAL A 206 8.30 -5.62 9.34
N CYS A 207 8.17 -5.09 8.13
CA CYS A 207 9.12 -5.38 7.05
C CYS A 207 10.54 -4.92 7.41
N PHE A 208 10.70 -3.75 8.04
CA PHE A 208 11.99 -3.26 8.52
C PHE A 208 12.60 -4.22 9.56
N GLU A 209 11.82 -4.62 10.58
CA GLU A 209 12.28 -5.51 11.64
C GLU A 209 12.71 -6.90 11.11
N PHE A 210 12.03 -7.41 10.08
CA PHE A 210 12.35 -8.67 9.43
C PHE A 210 13.37 -8.55 8.27
N GLY A 211 13.76 -7.33 7.89
CA GLY A 211 14.68 -7.10 6.77
C GLY A 211 14.09 -7.48 5.41
N ILE A 212 12.78 -7.34 5.24
CA ILE A 212 12.04 -7.67 4.02
C ILE A 212 11.78 -6.39 3.20
N PRO A 213 12.19 -6.34 1.91
CA PRO A 213 11.85 -5.22 1.03
C PRO A 213 10.34 -5.11 0.82
N PHE A 214 9.83 -3.88 0.86
CA PHE A 214 8.41 -3.60 0.70
C PHE A 214 8.17 -2.34 -0.12
N ALA A 215 6.98 -2.24 -0.70
CA ALA A 215 6.46 -1.01 -1.29
C ALA A 215 4.96 -0.87 -1.01
N VAL A 216 4.52 0.38 -0.86
CA VAL A 216 3.13 0.74 -0.59
C VAL A 216 2.64 1.70 -1.65
N ILE A 217 1.46 1.42 -2.20
CA ILE A 217 0.78 2.26 -3.18
C ILE A 217 -0.67 2.51 -2.73
N ARG A 218 -1.13 3.73 -2.88
CA ARG A 218 -2.49 4.14 -2.55
C ARG A 218 -3.12 4.90 -3.70
N THR A 219 -4.38 4.61 -3.97
CA THR A 219 -5.22 5.44 -4.83
C THR A 219 -6.04 6.35 -3.94
N ILE A 220 -6.07 7.64 -4.23
CA ILE A 220 -6.81 8.60 -3.40
C ILE A 220 -8.31 8.42 -3.63
N SER A 221 -9.02 8.09 -2.56
CA SER A 221 -10.47 7.85 -2.54
C SER A 221 -11.29 9.06 -2.14
N ASP A 222 -10.70 9.95 -1.34
CA ASP A 222 -11.37 11.08 -0.69
C ASP A 222 -10.37 12.18 -0.29
N ASN A 223 -10.89 13.29 0.20
CA ASN A 223 -10.09 14.47 0.52
C ASN A 223 -9.75 14.58 2.02
N ALA A 224 -9.92 13.54 2.81
CA ALA A 224 -9.74 13.52 4.27
C ALA A 224 -10.44 14.69 4.98
N ASN A 225 -11.70 14.93 4.61
CA ASN A 225 -12.57 15.98 5.14
C ASN A 225 -13.96 15.42 5.51
N GLU A 226 -14.90 16.28 5.84
CA GLU A 226 -16.23 15.92 6.33
C GLU A 226 -17.08 15.12 5.31
N ASP A 227 -16.75 15.18 4.02
CA ASP A 227 -17.40 14.40 2.95
C ASP A 227 -16.77 13.02 2.73
N SER A 228 -15.58 12.77 3.32
CA SER A 228 -14.78 11.58 3.09
C SER A 228 -15.50 10.25 3.30
N PRO A 229 -16.36 10.04 4.31
CA PRO A 229 -17.04 8.75 4.49
C PRO A 229 -17.92 8.37 3.29
N VAL A 230 -18.54 9.34 2.64
CA VAL A 230 -19.41 9.10 1.46
C VAL A 230 -18.58 8.87 0.21
N ASP A 231 -17.57 9.69 0.00
CA ASP A 231 -16.69 9.60 -1.18
C ASP A 231 -15.87 8.31 -1.15
N PHE A 232 -15.31 7.94 0.00
CA PHE A 232 -14.61 6.69 0.25
C PHE A 232 -15.45 5.47 -0.16
N MET A 233 -16.66 5.32 0.39
CA MET A 233 -17.54 4.17 0.08
C MET A 233 -17.87 4.08 -1.41
N ARG A 234 -18.20 5.20 -2.03
CA ARG A 234 -18.51 5.23 -3.47
C ARG A 234 -17.30 4.89 -4.34
N PHE A 235 -16.11 5.38 -3.97
CA PHE A 235 -14.88 5.12 -4.71
C PHE A 235 -14.47 3.64 -4.59
N ILE A 236 -14.54 3.07 -3.38
CA ILE A 236 -14.21 1.65 -3.15
C ILE A 236 -15.10 0.74 -3.99
N GLU A 237 -16.40 0.95 -3.96
CA GLU A 237 -17.36 0.11 -4.70
C GLU A 237 -17.16 0.14 -6.23
N ARG A 238 -16.72 1.29 -6.77
CA ARG A 238 -16.75 1.53 -8.21
C ARG A 238 -15.39 1.56 -8.90
N VAL A 239 -14.34 1.97 -8.20
CA VAL A 239 -13.06 2.33 -8.83
C VAL A 239 -11.87 1.58 -8.24
N ALA A 240 -11.79 1.44 -6.91
CA ALA A 240 -10.59 0.97 -6.22
C ALA A 240 -10.05 -0.37 -6.73
N ALA A 241 -10.92 -1.38 -6.90
CA ALA A 241 -10.52 -2.70 -7.42
C ALA A 241 -9.87 -2.61 -8.81
N ARG A 242 -10.37 -1.76 -9.69
CA ARG A 242 -9.89 -1.60 -11.07
C ARG A 242 -8.49 -0.98 -11.11
N TYR A 243 -8.23 -0.01 -10.23
CA TYR A 243 -6.89 0.56 -10.06
C TYR A 243 -5.91 -0.47 -9.50
N ALA A 244 -6.26 -1.11 -8.37
CA ALA A 244 -5.40 -2.11 -7.74
C ALA A 244 -5.08 -3.25 -8.70
N PHE A 245 -6.10 -3.81 -9.37
CA PHE A 245 -5.94 -4.87 -10.36
C PHE A 245 -5.02 -4.45 -11.51
N GLY A 246 -5.30 -3.31 -12.15
CA GLY A 246 -4.55 -2.85 -13.31
C GLY A 246 -3.09 -2.57 -12.98
N ILE A 247 -2.81 -1.91 -11.86
CA ILE A 247 -1.45 -1.57 -11.44
C ILE A 247 -0.67 -2.82 -11.03
N VAL A 248 -1.25 -3.70 -10.20
CA VAL A 248 -0.60 -4.95 -9.77
C VAL A 248 -0.33 -5.86 -10.97
N LYS A 249 -1.29 -5.98 -11.90
CA LYS A 249 -1.08 -6.73 -13.14
C LYS A 249 0.10 -6.17 -13.94
N ARG A 250 0.17 -4.87 -14.16
CA ARG A 250 1.28 -4.19 -14.86
C ARG A 250 2.61 -4.37 -14.13
N PHE A 251 2.62 -4.37 -12.80
CA PHE A 251 3.81 -4.62 -12.01
C PHE A 251 4.41 -6.01 -12.27
N PHE A 252 3.57 -7.05 -12.40
CA PHE A 252 4.02 -8.42 -12.65
C PHE A 252 4.21 -8.78 -14.13
N ASP A 253 3.56 -8.08 -15.05
CA ASP A 253 3.74 -8.25 -16.50
C ASP A 253 5.00 -7.50 -17.01
N GLY A 254 5.54 -6.58 -16.22
CA GLY A 254 6.78 -5.86 -16.53
C GLY A 254 8.01 -6.78 -16.53
N PRO A 255 9.17 -6.31 -17.04
CA PRO A 255 10.39 -7.10 -17.05
C PRO A 255 10.75 -7.56 -15.63
N ALA A 256 11.07 -8.86 -15.50
CA ALA A 256 11.44 -9.47 -14.22
C ALA A 256 12.53 -8.65 -13.51
N ALA A 257 12.34 -8.44 -12.21
CA ALA A 257 13.35 -7.81 -11.39
C ALA A 257 14.69 -8.55 -11.52
N ARG A 258 15.74 -7.83 -11.90
CA ARG A 258 17.10 -8.35 -11.68
C ARG A 258 17.29 -8.43 -10.16
N GLU A 259 17.75 -9.59 -9.67
CA GLU A 259 18.12 -9.75 -8.27
C GLU A 259 19.02 -8.59 -7.83
N PRO A 260 18.78 -7.97 -6.66
CA PRO A 260 19.67 -6.96 -6.14
C PRO A 260 21.06 -7.63 -5.98
N ALA A 261 22.10 -7.00 -6.55
CA ALA A 261 23.45 -7.37 -6.24
C ALA A 261 23.63 -7.25 -4.72
N THR A 262 23.99 -8.35 -4.07
CA THR A 262 24.22 -8.42 -2.63
C THR A 262 25.24 -7.37 -2.24
N GLY A 263 24.75 -6.21 -1.79
CA GLY A 263 25.59 -5.16 -1.20
C GLY A 263 26.17 -5.69 0.11
N ASN A 264 27.49 -5.68 0.20
CA ASN A 264 28.28 -5.95 1.40
C ASN A 264 27.63 -5.24 2.61
N ARG A 265 27.14 -6.02 3.57
CA ARG A 265 26.98 -5.51 4.94
C ARG A 265 28.40 -5.28 5.45
N ALA A 266 28.78 -4.04 5.67
CA ALA A 266 29.93 -3.71 6.50
C ALA A 266 29.61 -4.20 7.92
N ASP A 267 30.52 -4.99 8.47
CA ASP A 267 30.54 -5.48 9.85
C ASP A 267 30.52 -4.35 10.88
#